data_2e46c3160391f00549437000d089d5b6
#
_entry.id   2e46c3160391f00549437000d089d5b6
#
_cell.length_a   1.000
_cell.length_b   1.000
_cell.length_c   1.000
_cell.angle_alpha   90.00
_cell.angle_beta   90.00
_cell.angle_gamma   90.00
#
_symmetry.space_group_name_H-M   'P 1'
#
loop_
_entity.id
_entity.type
_entity.pdbx_description
1 polymer ?
#
loop_
_entity_poly.entity_id
_entity_poly.type
_entity_poly.pdbx_seq_one_letter_code
_entity_poly.pdbx_strand_id
1 'polypeptide(L)'
;MANAKTTGFKTSAGRFHDQYSLALDGITPASGMGSNIAKSSRIHSQGALIQTDGALDLSVIGNGMFVLGPPEGINKPYYTRDGAINLDEKGNLLTSDGLPYLGRLQTENGLTQNLSSINIPFSTLNDNGERILVSNIKVFPSGIIEATYGMKTVKRIGQLALARFSNPSELKELGTNRFKETDKSGVPLIGSGDEDGFGKFQAGSIESSNTDVTNELSTMIKAQQLFSGASRLLQTEVEMVRSIMG
;
A
#
# COMPACT_ATOMS: atom_id res chain seq x y z
N MET A 1 8.19 -7.99 -11.16
CA MET A 1 8.14 -9.46 -11.02
C MET A 1 8.51 -9.93 -9.61
N ALA A 2 9.62 -9.51 -8.99
CA ALA A 2 10.02 -9.96 -7.64
C ALA A 2 8.92 -9.77 -6.57
N ASN A 3 8.14 -8.69 -6.67
CA ASN A 3 7.09 -8.35 -5.71
C ASN A 3 5.67 -8.78 -6.15
N ALA A 4 5.54 -9.74 -7.08
CA ALA A 4 4.23 -10.21 -7.54
C ALA A 4 3.44 -10.96 -6.45
N LYS A 5 4.16 -11.56 -5.48
CA LYS A 5 3.55 -12.27 -4.34
C LYS A 5 3.57 -11.46 -3.03
N THR A 6 4.03 -10.21 -3.08
CA THR A 6 4.12 -9.36 -1.88
C THR A 6 2.75 -8.75 -1.58
N THR A 7 2.24 -8.92 -0.38
CA THR A 7 0.94 -8.38 0.07
C THR A 7 0.93 -6.86 0.05
N GLY A 8 -0.15 -6.28 -0.47
CA GLY A 8 -0.32 -4.82 -0.52
C GLY A 8 0.65 -4.07 -1.42
N PHE A 9 1.49 -4.77 -2.20
CA PHE A 9 2.44 -4.11 -3.09
C PHE A 9 1.73 -3.40 -4.24
N LYS A 10 2.22 -2.20 -4.56
CA LYS A 10 1.75 -1.39 -5.69
C LYS A 10 2.85 -1.24 -6.72
N THR A 11 2.56 -1.58 -7.97
CA THR A 11 3.51 -1.44 -9.09
C THR A 11 3.81 0.04 -9.36
N SER A 12 4.98 0.31 -9.91
CA SER A 12 5.36 1.65 -10.35
C SER A 12 5.47 1.70 -11.88
N ALA A 13 5.01 2.79 -12.47
CA ALA A 13 5.18 3.05 -13.90
C ALA A 13 6.14 4.23 -14.10
N GLY A 14 7.14 4.03 -14.95
CA GLY A 14 7.96 5.10 -15.49
C GLY A 14 7.20 5.81 -16.62
N ARG A 15 7.19 7.14 -16.59
CA ARG A 15 6.66 7.94 -17.68
C ARG A 15 7.82 8.58 -18.44
N PHE A 16 7.75 8.56 -19.75
CA PHE A 16 8.69 9.24 -20.62
C PHE A 16 8.06 10.57 -21.07
N HIS A 17 8.88 11.59 -21.20
CA HIS A 17 8.49 12.85 -21.82
C HIS A 17 9.56 13.27 -22.81
N ASP A 18 9.12 13.91 -23.88
CA ASP A 18 10.00 14.47 -24.89
C ASP A 18 10.67 15.74 -24.37
N GLN A 19 11.95 15.90 -24.69
CA GLN A 19 12.67 17.14 -24.46
C GLN A 19 12.78 17.93 -25.77
N TYR A 20 12.36 19.18 -25.73
CA TYR A 20 12.51 20.12 -26.81
C TYR A 20 13.49 21.22 -26.40
N SER A 21 14.36 21.62 -27.34
CA SER A 21 15.11 22.87 -27.20
C SER A 21 14.18 24.01 -27.56
N LEU A 22 13.91 24.90 -26.63
CA LEU A 22 13.30 26.19 -26.92
C LEU A 22 14.39 27.09 -27.55
N ALA A 23 14.30 27.31 -28.86
CA ALA A 23 15.09 28.33 -29.48
C ALA A 23 14.57 29.70 -29.03
N LEU A 24 15.42 30.48 -28.37
CA LEU A 24 15.08 31.79 -27.81
C LEU A 24 14.66 32.82 -28.87
N ASP A 25 14.92 32.58 -30.17
CA ASP A 25 14.68 33.52 -31.24
C ASP A 25 13.43 33.26 -32.10
N GLY A 26 12.62 32.25 -31.81
CA GLY A 26 11.37 31.98 -32.51
C GLY A 26 11.49 31.67 -34.02
N ILE A 27 12.70 31.60 -34.59
CA ILE A 27 12.98 31.47 -36.03
C ILE A 27 13.47 30.05 -36.38
N THR A 28 14.05 29.32 -35.42
CA THR A 28 14.51 27.95 -35.65
C THR A 28 13.47 26.93 -35.19
N PRO A 29 13.16 25.91 -36.03
CA PRO A 29 12.24 24.85 -35.58
C PRO A 29 12.78 24.19 -34.33
N ALA A 30 11.92 23.99 -33.33
CA ALA A 30 12.26 23.29 -32.12
C ALA A 30 12.76 21.88 -32.49
N SER A 31 14.04 21.60 -32.25
CA SER A 31 14.59 20.26 -32.47
C SER A 31 14.35 19.41 -31.25
N GLY A 32 13.89 18.18 -31.46
CA GLY A 32 13.76 17.21 -30.40
C GLY A 32 15.14 16.85 -29.84
N MET A 33 15.29 16.90 -28.50
CA MET A 33 16.52 16.51 -27.79
C MET A 33 16.43 15.08 -27.20
N GLY A 34 15.50 14.28 -27.72
CA GLY A 34 15.27 12.92 -27.24
C GLY A 34 14.18 12.85 -26.16
N SER A 35 14.14 11.73 -25.45
CA SER A 35 13.19 11.49 -24.36
C SER A 35 13.91 11.29 -23.04
N ASN A 36 13.35 11.80 -21.97
CA ASN A 36 13.83 11.61 -20.62
C ASN A 36 12.79 10.86 -19.79
N ILE A 37 13.26 10.10 -18.77
CA ILE A 37 12.39 9.40 -17.84
C ILE A 37 11.90 10.42 -16.80
N ALA A 38 10.61 10.66 -16.78
CA ALA A 38 9.97 11.36 -15.69
C ALA A 38 10.05 10.53 -14.40
N LYS A 39 9.81 11.19 -13.26
CA LYS A 39 9.71 10.51 -11.98
C LYS A 39 8.73 9.33 -12.07
N SER A 40 9.18 8.15 -11.67
CA SER A 40 8.31 6.99 -11.52
C SER A 40 7.23 7.27 -10.48
N SER A 41 5.98 6.96 -10.79
CA SER A 41 4.84 7.09 -9.88
C SER A 41 4.23 5.72 -9.58
N ARG A 42 3.74 5.55 -8.35
CA ARG A 42 3.04 4.31 -7.94
C ARG A 42 1.61 4.30 -8.49
N ILE A 43 1.19 3.13 -8.93
CA ILE A 43 -0.18 2.88 -9.37
C ILE A 43 -0.93 2.25 -8.19
N HIS A 44 -1.83 3.02 -7.58
CA HIS A 44 -2.60 2.59 -6.41
C HIS A 44 -3.92 1.88 -6.77
N SER A 45 -3.99 1.24 -7.96
CA SER A 45 -5.12 0.35 -8.27
C SER A 45 -5.15 -0.82 -7.29
N GLN A 46 -6.36 -1.30 -7.01
CA GLN A 46 -6.56 -2.44 -6.13
C GLN A 46 -6.02 -3.72 -6.77
N GLY A 47 -5.30 -4.53 -5.99
CA GLY A 47 -4.86 -5.87 -6.36
C GLY A 47 -5.97 -6.91 -6.17
N ALA A 48 -5.72 -8.14 -6.59
CA ALA A 48 -6.64 -9.25 -6.32
C ALA A 48 -6.71 -9.53 -4.81
N LEU A 49 -7.89 -9.88 -4.34
CA LEU A 49 -8.10 -10.29 -2.96
C LEU A 49 -7.92 -11.81 -2.86
N ILE A 50 -7.06 -12.24 -1.95
CA ILE A 50 -6.82 -13.65 -1.66
C ILE A 50 -7.44 -13.96 -0.31
N GLN A 51 -8.34 -14.93 -0.27
CA GLN A 51 -8.90 -15.43 0.98
C GLN A 51 -7.84 -16.19 1.77
N THR A 52 -7.82 -15.94 3.08
CA THR A 52 -6.96 -16.62 4.05
C THR A 52 -7.81 -17.10 5.23
N ASP A 53 -7.26 -18.00 6.00
CA ASP A 53 -7.93 -18.52 7.22
C ASP A 53 -7.63 -17.64 8.46
N GLY A 54 -6.84 -16.57 8.30
CA GLY A 54 -6.45 -15.68 9.40
C GLY A 54 -7.55 -14.70 9.77
N ALA A 55 -8.04 -14.73 10.99
CA ALA A 55 -9.06 -13.78 11.48
C ALA A 55 -8.58 -12.32 11.49
N LEU A 56 -7.26 -12.10 11.58
CA LEU A 56 -6.61 -10.79 11.56
C LEU A 56 -6.04 -10.40 10.21
N ASP A 57 -6.18 -11.26 9.20
CA ASP A 57 -5.87 -10.90 7.83
C ASP A 57 -6.98 -10.01 7.28
N LEU A 58 -6.65 -8.77 7.00
CA LEU A 58 -7.60 -7.74 6.60
C LEU A 58 -7.25 -7.17 5.24
N SER A 59 -8.20 -7.06 4.38
CA SER A 59 -8.07 -6.28 3.15
C SER A 59 -9.02 -5.09 3.15
N VAL A 60 -8.67 -4.06 2.39
CA VAL A 60 -9.52 -2.90 2.18
C VAL A 60 -10.09 -2.95 0.77
N ILE A 61 -11.40 -3.05 0.65
CA ILE A 61 -12.12 -2.98 -0.63
C ILE A 61 -12.46 -1.53 -0.93
N GLY A 62 -11.91 -0.97 -1.99
CA GLY A 62 -12.11 0.42 -2.38
C GLY A 62 -10.99 1.34 -1.90
N ASN A 63 -11.31 2.61 -1.67
CA ASN A 63 -10.34 3.64 -1.35
C ASN A 63 -10.00 3.68 0.15
N GLY A 64 -8.72 3.80 0.46
CA GLY A 64 -8.23 3.93 1.85
C GLY A 64 -6.94 3.14 2.05
N MET A 65 -6.17 3.52 3.03
CA MET A 65 -4.96 2.84 3.48
C MET A 65 -5.04 2.68 4.99
N PHE A 66 -4.47 1.60 5.51
CA PHE A 66 -4.29 1.46 6.95
C PHE A 66 -3.36 2.53 7.47
N VAL A 67 -3.66 3.03 8.66
CA VAL A 67 -2.84 4.01 9.35
C VAL A 67 -1.93 3.28 10.33
N LEU A 68 -0.64 3.54 10.24
CA LEU A 68 0.37 2.94 11.11
C LEU A 68 0.95 4.00 12.04
N GLY A 69 1.27 3.57 13.25
CA GLY A 69 2.00 4.41 14.19
C GLY A 69 3.39 4.75 13.66
N PRO A 70 3.89 5.95 13.95
CA PRO A 70 5.25 6.29 13.59
C PRO A 70 6.24 5.49 14.44
N PRO A 71 7.46 5.18 13.91
CA PRO A 71 8.53 4.69 14.75
C PRO A 71 8.92 5.75 15.79
N GLU A 72 9.61 5.33 16.84
CA GLU A 72 10.04 6.22 17.91
C GLU A 72 10.77 7.47 17.38
N GLY A 73 10.39 8.64 17.89
CA GLY A 73 10.97 9.93 17.50
C GLY A 73 10.38 10.60 16.26
N ILE A 74 9.39 10.02 15.61
CA ILE A 74 8.71 10.60 14.44
C ILE A 74 7.23 10.84 14.78
N ASN A 75 6.75 12.08 14.62
CA ASN A 75 5.37 12.45 14.98
C ASN A 75 4.34 12.24 13.85
N LYS A 76 4.74 11.68 12.70
CA LYS A 76 3.84 11.53 11.55
C LYS A 76 3.53 10.07 11.26
N PRO A 77 2.26 9.70 11.07
CA PRO A 77 1.86 8.34 10.78
C PRO A 77 2.37 7.88 9.41
N TYR A 78 2.46 6.57 9.25
CA TYR A 78 2.71 5.90 7.98
C TYR A 78 1.43 5.25 7.47
N TYR A 79 1.42 4.89 6.20
CA TYR A 79 0.25 4.35 5.54
C TYR A 79 0.65 3.09 4.78
N THR A 80 -0.22 2.08 4.78
CA THR A 80 0.01 0.83 4.06
C THR A 80 -1.29 0.25 3.50
N ARG A 81 -1.15 -0.62 2.51
CA ARG A 81 -2.23 -1.50 2.03
C ARG A 81 -2.01 -2.95 2.47
N ASP A 82 -0.91 -3.22 3.14
CA ASP A 82 -0.66 -4.53 3.72
C ASP A 82 -1.58 -4.73 4.91
N GLY A 83 -2.36 -5.79 4.89
CA GLY A 83 -3.31 -6.16 5.93
C GLY A 83 -2.97 -7.48 6.60
N ALA A 84 -1.76 -7.99 6.42
CA ALA A 84 -1.25 -9.12 7.20
C ALA A 84 -0.88 -8.65 8.61
N ILE A 85 -1.85 -8.72 9.52
CA ILE A 85 -1.72 -8.19 10.88
C ILE A 85 -1.24 -9.29 11.82
N ASN A 86 -0.16 -9.01 12.53
CA ASN A 86 0.38 -9.87 13.58
C ASN A 86 -0.03 -9.35 14.96
N LEU A 87 -0.18 -10.26 15.90
CA LEU A 87 -0.47 -9.94 17.30
C LEU A 87 0.80 -10.14 18.12
N ASP A 88 1.20 -9.10 18.86
CA ASP A 88 2.33 -9.15 19.80
C ASP A 88 1.92 -9.84 21.12
N GLU A 89 2.89 -10.23 21.95
CA GLU A 89 2.69 -10.79 23.30
C GLU A 89 1.83 -9.90 24.22
N LYS A 90 1.82 -8.59 23.95
CA LYS A 90 1.01 -7.60 24.66
C LYS A 90 -0.38 -7.41 24.08
N GLY A 91 -0.70 -8.07 22.95
CA GLY A 91 -1.98 -7.92 22.26
C GLY A 91 -2.03 -6.72 21.30
N ASN A 92 -0.91 -6.08 20.96
CA ASN A 92 -0.90 -5.01 19.98
C ASN A 92 -0.98 -5.56 18.56
N LEU A 93 -1.74 -4.89 17.71
CA LEU A 93 -1.79 -5.19 16.28
C LEU A 93 -0.60 -4.57 15.59
N LEU A 94 0.31 -5.39 15.08
CA LEU A 94 1.55 -4.97 14.45
C LEU A 94 1.64 -5.43 12.99
N THR A 95 2.34 -4.64 12.19
CA THR A 95 2.80 -5.09 10.87
C THR A 95 3.94 -6.10 11.01
N SER A 96 4.33 -6.76 9.91
CA SER A 96 5.52 -7.63 9.87
C SER A 96 6.81 -6.92 10.31
N ASP A 97 6.86 -5.60 10.18
CA ASP A 97 7.99 -4.75 10.59
C ASP A 97 7.88 -4.20 12.02
N GLY A 98 6.88 -4.63 12.79
CA GLY A 98 6.69 -4.21 14.17
C GLY A 98 6.05 -2.83 14.38
N LEU A 99 5.50 -2.20 13.35
CA LEU A 99 4.77 -0.95 13.50
C LEU A 99 3.31 -1.19 13.91
N PRO A 100 2.77 -0.44 14.89
CA PRO A 100 1.41 -0.63 15.35
C PRO A 100 0.38 -0.07 14.37
N TYR A 101 -0.71 -0.80 14.17
CA TYR A 101 -1.89 -0.27 13.49
C TYR A 101 -2.63 0.69 14.40
N LEU A 102 -3.00 1.84 13.83
CA LEU A 102 -3.73 2.87 14.54
C LEU A 102 -5.23 2.80 14.27
N GLY A 103 -5.97 3.12 15.30
CA GLY A 103 -7.41 3.22 15.26
C GLY A 103 -7.95 4.05 16.41
N ARG A 104 -9.26 4.07 16.52
CA ARG A 104 -9.99 4.71 17.61
C ARG A 104 -10.34 3.65 18.65
N LEU A 105 -9.92 3.86 19.89
CA LEU A 105 -10.23 2.92 20.97
C LEU A 105 -11.67 3.12 21.45
N GLN A 106 -12.31 2.01 21.82
CA GLN A 106 -13.62 2.06 22.49
C GLN A 106 -13.42 2.39 23.97
N THR A 107 -14.01 3.49 24.40
CA THR A 107 -14.07 3.91 25.81
C THR A 107 -15.53 3.82 26.28
N GLU A 108 -15.77 3.87 27.58
CA GLU A 108 -17.14 3.89 28.14
C GLU A 108 -18.02 5.01 27.58
N ASN A 109 -17.39 6.13 27.17
CA ASN A 109 -18.06 7.30 26.59
C ASN A 109 -18.12 7.28 25.04
N GLY A 110 -17.76 6.15 24.38
CA GLY A 110 -17.76 6.02 22.94
C GLY A 110 -16.35 5.87 22.35
N LEU A 111 -16.22 6.10 21.04
CA LEU A 111 -14.93 6.03 20.35
C LEU A 111 -14.08 7.28 20.62
N THR A 112 -12.80 7.08 20.90
CA THR A 112 -11.85 8.19 21.05
C THR A 112 -11.69 8.95 19.74
N GLN A 113 -11.54 10.29 19.80
CA GLN A 113 -11.25 11.08 18.60
C GLN A 113 -9.79 10.94 18.15
N ASN A 114 -8.88 10.70 19.08
CA ASN A 114 -7.46 10.54 18.80
C ASN A 114 -7.17 9.13 18.34
N LEU A 115 -6.26 9.01 17.35
CA LEU A 115 -5.73 7.74 16.92
C LEU A 115 -4.71 7.22 17.93
N SER A 116 -4.86 5.96 18.31
CA SER A 116 -3.93 5.24 19.18
C SER A 116 -3.73 3.81 18.68
N SER A 117 -2.68 3.17 19.15
CA SER A 117 -2.45 1.76 18.85
C SER A 117 -3.57 0.90 19.41
N ILE A 118 -4.07 -0.03 18.59
CA ILE A 118 -5.11 -0.95 19.02
C ILE A 118 -4.45 -2.10 19.77
N ASN A 119 -4.93 -2.33 20.99
CA ASN A 119 -4.48 -3.42 21.83
C ASN A 119 -5.66 -4.35 22.14
N ILE A 120 -5.50 -5.65 21.86
CA ILE A 120 -6.46 -6.69 22.15
C ILE A 120 -5.94 -7.48 23.36
N PRO A 121 -6.45 -7.26 24.57
CA PRO A 121 -5.98 -8.00 25.73
C PRO A 121 -6.30 -9.50 25.59
N PHE A 122 -5.31 -10.35 25.80
CA PHE A 122 -5.49 -11.82 25.73
C PHE A 122 -6.41 -12.38 26.81
N SER A 123 -6.54 -11.66 27.91
CA SER A 123 -7.42 -12.06 29.01
C SER A 123 -8.17 -10.85 29.57
N THR A 124 -9.41 -11.07 29.96
CA THR A 124 -10.20 -10.10 30.71
C THR A 124 -10.77 -10.75 31.96
N LEU A 125 -11.15 -9.94 32.96
CA LEU A 125 -11.85 -10.43 34.11
C LEU A 125 -13.35 -10.48 33.80
N ASN A 126 -14.00 -11.58 34.17
CA ASN A 126 -15.45 -11.71 34.14
C ASN A 126 -16.06 -11.00 35.36
N ASP A 127 -17.37 -10.79 35.34
CA ASP A 127 -18.13 -10.20 36.46
C ASP A 127 -17.91 -10.98 37.80
N ASN A 128 -17.52 -12.23 37.71
CA ASN A 128 -17.16 -13.08 38.84
C ASN A 128 -15.67 -13.01 39.26
N GLY A 129 -14.85 -12.15 38.62
CA GLY A 129 -13.43 -12.02 38.94
C GLY A 129 -12.53 -13.11 38.35
N GLU A 130 -13.06 -14.00 37.51
CA GLU A 130 -12.29 -15.06 36.86
C GLU A 130 -11.60 -14.53 35.58
N ARG A 131 -10.37 -14.96 35.33
CA ARG A 131 -9.66 -14.64 34.07
C ARG A 131 -10.20 -15.49 32.92
N ILE A 132 -10.73 -14.83 31.92
CA ILE A 132 -11.20 -15.48 30.70
C ILE A 132 -10.28 -15.10 29.56
N LEU A 133 -9.83 -16.09 28.79
CA LEU A 133 -8.99 -15.90 27.61
C LEU A 133 -9.84 -15.52 26.38
N VAL A 134 -9.23 -14.79 25.44
CA VAL A 134 -9.83 -14.53 24.15
C VAL A 134 -10.00 -15.84 23.38
N SER A 135 -11.21 -16.08 22.88
CA SER A 135 -11.54 -17.28 22.10
C SER A 135 -11.70 -16.97 20.62
N ASN A 136 -12.17 -15.78 20.27
CA ASN A 136 -12.35 -15.39 18.88
C ASN A 136 -12.21 -13.87 18.71
N ILE A 137 -11.70 -13.45 17.56
CA ILE A 137 -11.61 -12.03 17.16
C ILE A 137 -12.36 -11.87 15.84
N LYS A 138 -13.27 -10.90 15.79
CA LYS A 138 -14.06 -10.60 14.62
C LYS A 138 -13.87 -9.13 14.23
N VAL A 139 -13.60 -8.89 12.96
CA VAL A 139 -13.50 -7.55 12.40
C VAL A 139 -14.67 -7.32 11.44
N PHE A 140 -15.38 -6.23 11.64
CA PHE A 140 -16.53 -5.83 10.83
C PHE A 140 -16.10 -4.97 9.62
N PRO A 141 -16.93 -4.86 8.58
CA PRO A 141 -16.64 -4.00 7.43
C PRO A 141 -16.40 -2.53 7.77
N SER A 142 -16.98 -2.05 8.86
CA SER A 142 -16.74 -0.71 9.41
C SER A 142 -15.38 -0.55 10.10
N GLY A 143 -14.60 -1.63 10.26
CA GLY A 143 -13.32 -1.65 10.98
C GLY A 143 -13.44 -1.86 12.49
N ILE A 144 -14.65 -2.08 13.01
CA ILE A 144 -14.88 -2.38 14.42
C ILE A 144 -14.31 -3.77 14.72
N ILE A 145 -13.49 -3.83 15.77
CA ILE A 145 -12.89 -5.08 16.28
C ILE A 145 -13.64 -5.50 17.52
N GLU A 146 -14.21 -6.69 17.48
CA GLU A 146 -14.83 -7.35 18.61
C GLU A 146 -14.01 -8.58 19.01
N ALA A 147 -13.69 -8.69 20.28
CA ALA A 147 -13.07 -9.87 20.87
C ALA A 147 -14.07 -10.60 21.74
N THR A 148 -14.21 -11.89 21.51
CA THR A 148 -15.04 -12.78 22.33
C THR A 148 -14.16 -13.46 23.36
N TYR A 149 -14.52 -13.33 24.62
CA TYR A 149 -13.84 -13.94 25.74
C TYR A 149 -14.68 -15.09 26.30
N GLY A 150 -14.10 -16.28 26.35
CA GLY A 150 -14.82 -17.46 26.76
C GLY A 150 -16.01 -17.78 25.87
N MET A 151 -17.17 -18.13 26.45
CA MET A 151 -18.36 -18.54 25.68
C MET A 151 -19.39 -17.43 25.43
N LYS A 152 -19.37 -16.33 26.18
CA LYS A 152 -20.49 -15.35 26.17
C LYS A 152 -20.08 -13.89 26.22
N THR A 153 -18.86 -13.55 26.62
CA THR A 153 -18.49 -12.15 26.80
C THR A 153 -17.90 -11.58 25.52
N VAL A 154 -18.65 -10.72 24.84
CA VAL A 154 -18.18 -9.99 23.66
C VAL A 154 -17.81 -8.58 24.08
N LYS A 155 -16.61 -8.15 23.76
CA LYS A 155 -16.10 -6.81 24.07
C LYS A 155 -15.65 -6.11 22.80
N ARG A 156 -16.14 -4.90 22.57
CA ARG A 156 -15.62 -4.04 21.52
C ARG A 156 -14.33 -3.41 21.99
N ILE A 157 -13.27 -3.60 21.20
CA ILE A 157 -11.93 -3.13 21.51
C ILE A 157 -11.70 -1.73 20.93
N GLY A 158 -12.10 -1.54 19.70
CA GLY A 158 -11.92 -0.28 18.98
C GLY A 158 -12.29 -0.41 17.53
N GLN A 159 -11.89 0.59 16.74
CA GLN A 159 -12.17 0.68 15.32
C GLN A 159 -10.89 1.06 14.57
N LEU A 160 -10.52 0.28 13.57
CA LEU A 160 -9.40 0.58 12.67
C LEU A 160 -9.68 1.86 11.89
N ALA A 161 -8.65 2.69 11.75
CA ALA A 161 -8.72 3.89 10.94
C ALA A 161 -8.25 3.64 9.52
N LEU A 162 -8.94 4.27 8.56
CA LEU A 162 -8.50 4.38 7.17
C LEU A 162 -8.09 5.82 6.87
N ALA A 163 -7.04 5.96 6.08
CA ALA A 163 -6.62 7.24 5.53
C ALA A 163 -6.86 7.25 4.01
N ARG A 164 -7.42 8.34 3.51
CA ARG A 164 -7.59 8.61 2.08
C ARG A 164 -6.83 9.87 1.71
N PHE A 165 -6.20 9.85 0.53
CA PHE A 165 -5.45 10.96 -0.03
C PHE A 165 -6.12 11.46 -1.31
N SER A 166 -6.02 12.77 -1.54
CA SER A 166 -6.48 13.38 -2.80
C SER A 166 -5.61 12.92 -3.97
N ASN A 167 -4.32 12.78 -3.75
CA ASN A 167 -3.38 12.31 -4.77
C ASN A 167 -2.44 11.22 -4.21
N PRO A 168 -2.87 9.95 -4.19
CA PRO A 168 -2.07 8.86 -3.63
C PRO A 168 -0.78 8.58 -4.43
N SER A 169 -0.72 8.93 -5.72
CA SER A 169 0.46 8.70 -6.57
C SER A 169 1.68 9.52 -6.16
N GLU A 170 1.49 10.60 -5.41
CA GLU A 170 2.56 11.48 -4.92
C GLU A 170 3.00 11.15 -3.47
N LEU A 171 2.48 10.08 -2.91
CA LEU A 171 2.98 9.58 -1.63
C LEU A 171 4.45 9.16 -1.74
N LYS A 172 5.23 9.45 -0.71
CA LYS A 172 6.62 9.01 -0.63
C LYS A 172 6.69 7.60 -0.09
N GLU A 173 7.31 6.71 -0.86
CA GLU A 173 7.59 5.35 -0.44
C GLU A 173 8.79 5.30 0.51
N LEU A 174 8.67 4.51 1.57
CA LEU A 174 9.71 4.30 2.58
C LEU A 174 10.28 2.86 2.59
N GLY A 175 9.83 2.02 1.65
CA GLY A 175 10.11 0.58 1.66
C GLY A 175 9.06 -0.21 2.43
N THR A 176 9.09 -1.56 2.32
CA THR A 176 8.17 -2.49 2.99
C THR A 176 6.69 -2.11 2.85
N ASN A 177 6.28 -1.70 1.64
CA ASN A 177 4.91 -1.29 1.31
C ASN A 177 4.34 -0.15 2.18
N ARG A 178 5.23 0.68 2.75
CA ARG A 178 4.88 1.83 3.59
C ARG A 178 5.01 3.14 2.81
N PHE A 179 4.05 3.99 3.04
CA PHE A 179 3.94 5.30 2.41
C PHE A 179 3.90 6.40 3.47
N LYS A 180 4.44 7.54 3.11
CA LYS A 180 4.40 8.76 3.92
C LYS A 180 3.76 9.88 3.12
N GLU A 181 3.01 10.74 3.80
CA GLU A 181 2.44 11.94 3.20
C GLU A 181 3.51 12.90 2.67
N THR A 182 3.19 13.59 1.60
CA THR A 182 3.96 14.69 1.03
C THR A 182 3.04 15.89 0.83
N ASP A 183 3.61 17.07 0.63
CA ASP A 183 2.83 18.28 0.34
C ASP A 183 1.98 18.13 -0.93
N LYS A 184 2.44 17.31 -1.89
CA LYS A 184 1.74 17.03 -3.15
C LYS A 184 0.66 15.96 -3.06
N SER A 185 0.74 15.06 -2.07
CA SER A 185 -0.30 14.05 -1.83
C SER A 185 -1.55 14.65 -1.18
N GLY A 186 -1.40 15.81 -0.57
CA GLY A 186 -2.41 16.44 0.27
C GLY A 186 -2.47 15.85 1.68
N VAL A 187 -3.26 16.49 2.52
CA VAL A 187 -3.48 16.08 3.93
C VAL A 187 -4.34 14.81 3.93
N PRO A 188 -3.99 13.80 4.76
CA PRO A 188 -4.78 12.60 4.90
C PRO A 188 -6.17 12.91 5.47
N LEU A 189 -7.21 12.44 4.81
CA LEU A 189 -8.54 12.37 5.37
C LEU A 189 -8.64 11.05 6.13
N ILE A 190 -8.87 11.12 7.43
CA ILE A 190 -8.96 9.95 8.30
C ILE A 190 -10.43 9.69 8.62
N GLY A 191 -10.87 8.47 8.35
CA GLY A 191 -12.24 8.01 8.59
C GLY A 191 -12.28 6.54 8.98
N SER A 192 -13.49 6.01 9.03
CA SER A 192 -13.77 4.62 9.33
C SER A 192 -14.11 3.86 8.06
N GLY A 193 -14.03 2.54 8.11
CA GLY A 193 -14.51 1.72 7.00
C GLY A 193 -16.01 1.88 6.80
N ASP A 194 -16.48 1.71 5.56
CA ASP A 194 -17.89 1.79 5.16
C ASP A 194 -18.53 3.18 5.36
N GLU A 195 -17.72 4.23 5.57
CA GLU A 195 -18.15 5.63 5.54
C GLU A 195 -18.04 6.21 4.13
N ASP A 196 -18.76 7.32 3.86
CA ASP A 196 -18.77 7.98 2.55
C ASP A 196 -17.37 8.30 2.04
N GLY A 197 -17.02 7.66 0.90
CA GLY A 197 -15.73 7.85 0.23
C GLY A 197 -14.58 6.99 0.77
N PHE A 198 -14.81 6.20 1.82
CA PHE A 198 -13.87 5.18 2.29
C PHE A 198 -14.28 3.80 1.83
N GLY A 199 -13.27 2.93 1.67
CA GLY A 199 -13.50 1.51 1.43
C GLY A 199 -13.99 0.81 2.69
N LYS A 200 -14.30 -0.47 2.54
CA LYS A 200 -14.70 -1.33 3.66
C LYS A 200 -13.65 -2.40 3.92
N PHE A 201 -13.58 -2.81 5.18
CA PHE A 201 -12.71 -3.90 5.57
C PHE A 201 -13.35 -5.25 5.23
N GLN A 202 -12.54 -6.17 4.78
CA GLN A 202 -12.88 -7.56 4.64
C GLN A 202 -11.90 -8.40 5.45
N ALA A 203 -12.42 -9.11 6.45
CA ALA A 203 -11.65 -10.05 7.26
C ALA A 203 -11.46 -11.38 6.52
N GLY A 204 -10.40 -12.12 6.89
CA GLY A 204 -10.04 -13.39 6.27
C GLY A 204 -9.57 -13.24 4.83
N SER A 205 -9.00 -12.09 4.48
CA SER A 205 -8.45 -11.85 3.15
C SER A 205 -7.33 -10.83 3.19
N ILE A 206 -6.37 -10.98 2.28
CA ILE A 206 -5.27 -10.03 2.07
C ILE A 206 -5.29 -9.51 0.64
N GLU A 207 -4.85 -8.29 0.44
CA GLU A 207 -4.68 -7.72 -0.88
C GLU A 207 -3.35 -8.18 -1.46
N SER A 208 -3.40 -8.86 -2.61
CA SER A 208 -2.21 -9.25 -3.38
C SER A 208 -1.61 -8.05 -4.12
N SER A 209 -0.39 -8.21 -4.60
CA SER A 209 0.23 -7.25 -5.52
C SER A 209 -0.67 -6.96 -6.71
N ASN A 210 -0.71 -5.72 -7.15
CA ASN A 210 -1.35 -5.34 -8.42
C ASN A 210 -0.46 -5.55 -9.65
N THR A 211 0.66 -6.27 -9.49
CA THR A 211 1.59 -6.62 -10.56
C THR A 211 1.08 -7.84 -11.32
N ASP A 212 0.76 -7.68 -12.60
CA ASP A 212 0.44 -8.78 -13.50
C ASP A 212 1.72 -9.35 -14.11
N VAL A 213 2.07 -10.57 -13.68
CA VAL A 213 3.30 -11.28 -14.12
C VAL A 213 3.29 -11.53 -15.62
N THR A 214 2.11 -11.81 -16.21
CA THR A 214 1.97 -12.09 -17.65
C THR A 214 2.28 -10.86 -18.48
N ASN A 215 1.73 -9.72 -18.08
CA ASN A 215 1.99 -8.44 -18.73
C ASN A 215 3.46 -8.02 -18.58
N GLU A 216 4.05 -8.19 -17.41
CA GLU A 216 5.45 -7.89 -17.15
C GLU A 216 6.38 -8.76 -18.00
N LEU A 217 6.10 -10.08 -18.11
CA LEU A 217 6.86 -10.99 -18.98
C LEU A 217 6.73 -10.59 -20.46
N SER A 218 5.52 -10.28 -20.91
CA SER A 218 5.29 -9.84 -22.29
C SER A 218 6.04 -8.56 -22.60
N THR A 219 6.06 -7.62 -21.67
CA THR A 219 6.79 -6.35 -21.80
C THR A 219 8.31 -6.60 -21.83
N MET A 220 8.81 -7.52 -21.01
CA MET A 220 10.23 -7.90 -21.02
C MET A 220 10.63 -8.53 -22.34
N ILE A 221 9.83 -9.46 -22.89
CA ILE A 221 10.10 -10.07 -24.19
C ILE A 221 10.12 -9.03 -25.31
N LYS A 222 9.15 -8.12 -25.31
CA LYS A 222 9.13 -6.99 -26.27
C LYS A 222 10.38 -6.13 -26.16
N ALA A 223 10.80 -5.78 -24.94
CA ALA A 223 12.01 -4.99 -24.73
C ALA A 223 13.27 -5.71 -25.22
N GLN A 224 13.38 -7.02 -24.96
CA GLN A 224 14.50 -7.85 -25.46
C GLN A 224 14.51 -7.90 -26.99
N GLN A 225 13.35 -8.06 -27.63
CA GLN A 225 13.25 -8.07 -29.09
C GLN A 225 13.64 -6.72 -29.69
N LEU A 226 13.19 -5.61 -29.11
CA LEU A 226 13.56 -4.26 -29.53
C LEU A 226 15.06 -4.01 -29.39
N PHE A 227 15.64 -4.41 -28.26
CA PHE A 227 17.08 -4.29 -28.02
C PHE A 227 17.90 -5.12 -29.02
N SER A 228 17.48 -6.37 -29.26
CA SER A 228 18.15 -7.24 -30.25
C SER A 228 18.02 -6.69 -31.67
N GLY A 229 16.87 -6.13 -32.02
CA GLY A 229 16.64 -5.46 -33.31
C GLY A 229 17.54 -4.23 -33.50
N ALA A 230 17.60 -3.36 -32.51
CA ALA A 230 18.47 -2.18 -32.53
C ALA A 230 19.96 -2.56 -32.62
N SER A 231 20.38 -3.58 -31.89
CA SER A 231 21.76 -4.09 -31.94
C SER A 231 22.14 -4.62 -33.33
N ARG A 232 21.23 -5.34 -34.01
CA ARG A 232 21.43 -5.81 -35.38
C ARG A 232 21.54 -4.68 -36.38
N LEU A 233 20.70 -3.63 -36.23
CA LEU A 233 20.77 -2.44 -37.08
C LEU A 233 22.13 -1.75 -36.95
N LEU A 234 22.63 -1.56 -35.75
CA LEU A 234 23.96 -1.00 -35.51
C LEU A 234 25.07 -1.86 -36.13
N GLN A 235 24.96 -3.19 -36.06
CA GLN A 235 25.93 -4.10 -36.69
C GLN A 235 25.93 -3.95 -38.23
N THR A 236 24.72 -3.88 -38.83
CA THR A 236 24.61 -3.69 -40.29
C THR A 236 25.14 -2.32 -40.74
N GLU A 237 24.95 -1.28 -39.96
CA GLU A 237 25.53 0.05 -40.23
C GLU A 237 27.07 -0.01 -40.20
N VAL A 238 27.66 -0.65 -39.18
CA VAL A 238 29.11 -0.81 -39.06
C VAL A 238 29.69 -1.63 -40.25
N GLU A 239 29.00 -2.73 -40.64
CA GLU A 239 29.39 -3.53 -41.79
C GLU A 239 29.30 -2.73 -43.09
N MET A 240 28.25 -1.93 -43.28
CA MET A 240 28.09 -1.06 -44.45
C MET A 240 29.21 -0.01 -44.56
N VAL A 241 29.52 0.66 -43.44
CA VAL A 241 30.65 1.61 -43.39
C VAL A 241 31.98 0.92 -43.68
N ARG A 242 32.23 -0.29 -43.18
CA ARG A 242 33.41 -1.08 -43.49
C ARG A 242 33.51 -1.41 -44.98
N SER A 243 32.41 -1.79 -45.62
CA SER A 243 32.40 -2.15 -47.02
C SER A 243 32.60 -0.92 -47.96
N ILE A 244 32.32 0.28 -47.48
CA ILE A 244 32.53 1.55 -48.23
C ILE A 244 33.97 2.03 -48.05
N MET A 245 34.61 1.77 -46.93
CA MET A 245 35.99 2.21 -46.64
C MET A 245 37.07 1.24 -46.97
N GLY A 246 36.78 -0.01 -47.33
CA GLY A 246 37.68 -1.07 -47.77
C GLY A 246 37.53 -1.34 -49.21
#